data_1bbfdd4c521f2620bbff8242d7b4df2a
#
_entry.id   1bbfdd4c521f2620bbff8242d7b4df2a
#
_cell.length_a   1.000
_cell.length_b   1.000
_cell.length_c   1.000
_cell.angle_alpha   90.00
_cell.angle_beta   90.00
_cell.angle_gamma   90.00
#
_symmetry.space_group_name_H-M   'P 1'
#
loop_
_entity.id
_entity.type
_entity.pdbx_description
1 polymer ?
#
loop_
_entity_poly.entity_id
_entity_poly.type
_entity_poly.pdbx_seq_one_letter_code
_entity_poly.pdbx_strand_id
1 'polypeptide(L)'
;HSVFNRFILEFKLKQQIRKQFEKYLDPRQVAILVKNPEKLKLGGVRKEMSFIFMDIVGFTPISEHYKNKDDPEGLVELINEFLNEVSIIILKNGGMIDKFMGDCVMGIFGAPLDMDNHAEMAVKSAKEIEEKVKELKVIYKERGLPDINVGTGVNTGIAIVGNMGSKTRLDYSVVGDAVNLAARLEATAGRHDYIDNKTIWSSYTQEQLPDTFKTKSIGDIKVKGKEELIKIFTFQST
;
A
#
# COMPACT_ATOMS: atom_id res chain seq x y z
N HIS A 1 -4.70 -16.55 45.93
CA HIS A 1 -5.74 -16.42 44.90
C HIS A 1 -5.88 -14.98 44.33
N SER A 2 -5.83 -13.95 45.19
CA SER A 2 -6.01 -12.53 44.75
C SER A 2 -4.87 -12.04 43.87
N VAL A 3 -3.62 -12.29 44.18
CA VAL A 3 -2.44 -11.84 43.42
C VAL A 3 -2.38 -12.51 42.04
N PHE A 4 -2.68 -13.80 41.98
CA PHE A 4 -2.70 -14.56 40.72
C PHE A 4 -3.82 -14.05 39.78
N ASN A 5 -5.01 -13.82 40.31
CA ASN A 5 -6.12 -13.28 39.52
C ASN A 5 -5.83 -11.88 39.01
N ARG A 6 -5.17 -11.05 39.80
CA ARG A 6 -4.74 -9.70 39.37
C ARG A 6 -3.70 -9.79 38.25
N PHE A 7 -2.73 -10.66 38.36
CA PHE A 7 -1.71 -10.91 37.33
C PHE A 7 -2.35 -11.36 36.01
N ILE A 8 -3.29 -12.32 36.06
CA ILE A 8 -4.02 -12.77 34.87
C ILE A 8 -4.82 -11.63 34.23
N LEU A 9 -5.50 -10.80 35.03
CA LEU A 9 -6.26 -9.69 34.55
C LEU A 9 -5.38 -8.63 33.86
N GLU A 10 -4.26 -8.27 34.49
CA GLU A 10 -3.29 -7.35 33.92
C GLU A 10 -2.68 -7.88 32.61
N PHE A 11 -2.36 -9.19 32.56
CA PHE A 11 -1.86 -9.81 31.35
C PHE A 11 -2.90 -9.78 30.21
N LYS A 12 -4.16 -10.14 30.51
CA LYS A 12 -5.26 -10.07 29.51
C LYS A 12 -5.47 -8.64 28.99
N LEU A 13 -5.44 -7.66 29.87
CA LEU A 13 -5.59 -6.25 29.52
C LEU A 13 -4.45 -5.78 28.59
N LYS A 14 -3.19 -6.13 28.92
CA LYS A 14 -2.03 -5.82 28.09
C LYS A 14 -2.15 -6.44 26.70
N GLN A 15 -2.58 -7.71 26.61
CA GLN A 15 -2.80 -8.38 25.33
C GLN A 15 -3.92 -7.75 24.52
N GLN A 16 -4.99 -7.31 25.17
CA GLN A 16 -6.12 -6.65 24.53
C GLN A 16 -5.71 -5.29 23.97
N ILE A 17 -4.99 -4.49 24.75
CA ILE A 17 -4.46 -3.19 24.33
C ILE A 17 -3.52 -3.38 23.12
N ARG A 18 -2.59 -4.32 23.19
CA ARG A 18 -1.68 -4.64 22.10
C ARG A 18 -2.43 -4.96 20.80
N LYS A 19 -3.44 -5.84 20.85
CA LYS A 19 -4.26 -6.20 19.69
C LYS A 19 -4.99 -5.01 19.09
N GLN A 20 -5.39 -4.03 19.90
CA GLN A 20 -6.00 -2.80 19.40
C GLN A 20 -4.99 -1.91 18.69
N PHE A 21 -3.78 -1.77 19.24
CA PHE A 21 -2.71 -1.02 18.58
C PHE A 21 -2.26 -1.63 17.26
N GLU A 22 -2.29 -2.96 17.13
CA GLU A 22 -1.96 -3.67 15.89
C GLU A 22 -2.94 -3.39 14.74
N LYS A 23 -4.08 -2.73 14.98
CA LYS A 23 -4.98 -2.22 13.94
C LYS A 23 -4.55 -0.87 13.37
N TYR A 24 -3.72 -0.12 14.08
CA TYR A 24 -3.22 1.20 13.68
C TYR A 24 -1.76 1.17 13.26
N LEU A 25 -1.01 0.20 13.75
CA LEU A 25 0.42 0.00 13.45
C LEU A 25 0.64 -1.44 12.99
N ASP A 26 1.62 -1.63 12.10
CA ASP A 26 2.02 -2.98 11.69
C ASP A 26 2.41 -3.82 12.92
N PRO A 27 1.88 -5.04 13.08
CA PRO A 27 2.19 -5.91 14.23
C PRO A 27 3.69 -6.17 14.45
N ARG A 28 4.47 -6.19 13.36
CA ARG A 28 5.93 -6.35 13.42
C ARG A 28 6.59 -5.12 14.02
N GLN A 29 6.09 -3.93 13.71
CA GLN A 29 6.55 -2.67 14.30
C GLN A 29 6.20 -2.61 15.80
N VAL A 30 4.99 -3.00 16.18
CA VAL A 30 4.58 -3.11 17.58
C VAL A 30 5.50 -4.07 18.33
N ALA A 31 5.82 -5.22 17.76
CA ALA A 31 6.73 -6.19 18.38
C ALA A 31 8.15 -5.64 18.58
N ILE A 32 8.65 -4.86 17.62
CA ILE A 32 9.96 -4.19 17.75
C ILE A 32 9.95 -3.17 18.88
N LEU A 33 8.91 -2.35 18.99
CA LEU A 33 8.79 -1.31 20.01
C LEU A 33 8.59 -1.91 21.41
N VAL A 34 7.86 -3.01 21.54
CA VAL A 34 7.69 -3.73 22.82
C VAL A 34 9.01 -4.26 23.34
N LYS A 35 9.87 -4.79 22.45
CA LYS A 35 11.20 -5.30 22.81
C LYS A 35 12.22 -4.18 23.05
N ASN A 36 12.07 -3.07 22.37
CA ASN A 36 13.03 -1.95 22.36
C ASN A 36 12.30 -0.61 22.49
N PRO A 37 11.74 -0.29 23.66
CA PRO A 37 10.98 0.96 23.87
C PRO A 37 11.79 2.23 23.56
N GLU A 38 13.11 2.16 23.67
CA GLU A 38 14.04 3.25 23.36
C GLU A 38 14.05 3.62 21.88
N LYS A 39 13.54 2.75 20.98
CA LYS A 39 13.38 3.03 19.55
C LYS A 39 12.19 3.92 19.25
N LEU A 40 11.31 4.16 20.21
CA LEU A 40 10.19 5.10 20.08
C LEU A 40 10.69 6.55 20.20
N LYS A 41 11.49 6.96 19.24
CA LYS A 41 12.03 8.32 19.12
C LYS A 41 12.03 8.75 17.66
N LEU A 42 12.04 10.06 17.42
CA LEU A 42 12.22 10.62 16.08
C LEU A 42 13.53 10.13 15.45
N GLY A 43 13.46 9.80 14.17
CA GLY A 43 14.59 9.36 13.38
C GLY A 43 14.24 8.22 12.43
N GLY A 44 15.11 7.97 11.49
CA GLY A 44 14.91 6.95 10.48
C GLY A 44 16.21 6.33 9.99
N VAL A 45 16.06 5.26 9.25
CA VAL A 45 17.14 4.50 8.61
C VAL A 45 17.02 4.63 7.11
N ARG A 46 18.14 4.90 6.45
CA ARG A 46 18.25 4.91 5.00
C ARG A 46 18.44 3.49 4.50
N LYS A 47 17.51 3.01 3.65
CA LYS A 47 17.58 1.68 3.05
C LYS A 47 16.83 1.60 1.73
N GLU A 48 17.13 0.61 0.92
CA GLU A 48 16.39 0.31 -0.28
C GLU A 48 15.12 -0.49 0.06
N MET A 49 14.01 -0.09 -0.54
CA MET A 49 12.69 -0.67 -0.34
C MET A 49 11.89 -0.54 -1.64
N SER A 50 10.76 -1.23 -1.69
CA SER A 50 9.76 -1.05 -2.75
C SER A 50 8.47 -0.47 -2.19
N PHE A 51 7.88 0.43 -2.96
CA PHE A 51 6.68 1.17 -2.61
C PHE A 51 5.59 0.85 -3.61
N ILE A 52 4.37 0.62 -3.12
CA ILE A 52 3.18 0.44 -3.91
C ILE A 52 2.15 1.51 -3.55
N PHE A 53 1.64 2.20 -4.56
CA PHE A 53 0.47 3.07 -4.45
C PHE A 53 -0.62 2.50 -5.33
N MET A 54 -1.84 2.44 -4.82
CA MET A 54 -3.01 2.02 -5.57
C MET A 54 -4.16 2.96 -5.24
N ASP A 55 -4.84 3.45 -6.26
CA ASP A 55 -5.96 4.35 -6.13
C ASP A 55 -7.11 3.94 -7.07
N ILE A 56 -8.34 4.29 -6.69
CA ILE A 56 -9.51 4.02 -7.53
C ILE A 56 -9.56 5.04 -8.66
N VAL A 57 -9.56 4.57 -9.90
CA VAL A 57 -9.70 5.43 -11.08
C VAL A 57 -11.15 5.83 -11.26
N GLY A 58 -11.39 7.14 -11.38
CA GLY A 58 -12.73 7.66 -11.61
C GLY A 58 -13.65 7.47 -10.39
N PHE A 59 -13.18 7.83 -9.21
CA PHE A 59 -13.95 7.76 -7.97
C PHE A 59 -15.23 8.63 -7.98
N THR A 60 -15.24 9.69 -8.79
CA THR A 60 -16.38 10.64 -8.85
C THR A 60 -17.72 9.97 -9.17
N PRO A 61 -17.88 9.10 -10.18
CA PRO A 61 -19.14 8.40 -10.46
C PRO A 61 -19.60 7.53 -9.29
N ILE A 62 -18.67 6.93 -8.55
CA ILE A 62 -18.98 6.11 -7.35
C ILE A 62 -19.52 7.01 -6.25
N SER A 63 -18.85 8.12 -5.97
CA SER A 63 -19.28 9.10 -4.99
C SER A 63 -20.64 9.70 -5.33
N GLU A 64 -20.87 10.05 -6.61
CA GLU A 64 -22.16 10.56 -7.08
C GLU A 64 -23.31 9.55 -6.96
N HIS A 65 -23.04 8.26 -7.21
CA HIS A 65 -24.03 7.21 -7.02
C HIS A 65 -24.61 7.18 -5.61
N TYR A 66 -23.73 7.25 -4.60
CA TYR A 66 -24.14 7.27 -3.20
C TYR A 66 -24.74 8.61 -2.76
N LYS A 67 -24.20 9.72 -3.27
CA LYS A 67 -24.77 11.06 -3.04
C LYS A 67 -26.21 11.16 -3.54
N ASN A 68 -26.49 10.62 -4.71
CA ASN A 68 -27.84 10.64 -5.31
C ASN A 68 -28.83 9.76 -4.52
N LYS A 69 -28.35 8.81 -3.75
CA LYS A 69 -29.13 7.97 -2.84
C LYS A 69 -29.21 8.49 -1.40
N ASP A 70 -28.55 9.61 -1.11
CA ASP A 70 -28.39 10.14 0.25
C ASP A 70 -27.82 9.09 1.23
N ASP A 71 -26.81 8.33 0.78
CA ASP A 71 -26.21 7.19 1.50
C ASP A 71 -24.67 7.34 1.61
N PRO A 72 -24.17 8.31 2.39
CA PRO A 72 -22.74 8.48 2.60
C PRO A 72 -22.11 7.32 3.38
N GLU A 73 -22.87 6.66 4.24
CA GLU A 73 -22.42 5.49 5.00
C GLU A 73 -22.12 4.31 4.06
N GLY A 74 -22.97 4.05 3.07
CA GLY A 74 -22.76 3.02 2.08
C GLY A 74 -21.50 3.26 1.24
N LEU A 75 -21.16 4.52 0.95
CA LEU A 75 -19.90 4.86 0.29
C LEU A 75 -18.69 4.47 1.15
N VAL A 76 -18.72 4.79 2.45
CA VAL A 76 -17.64 4.44 3.39
C VAL A 76 -17.52 2.92 3.52
N GLU A 77 -18.63 2.20 3.60
CA GLU A 77 -18.65 0.74 3.65
C GLU A 77 -18.01 0.12 2.41
N LEU A 78 -18.35 0.62 1.21
CA LEU A 78 -17.75 0.15 -0.05
C LEU A 78 -16.24 0.39 -0.09
N ILE A 79 -15.79 1.59 0.29
CA ILE A 79 -14.36 1.92 0.34
C ILE A 79 -13.65 0.99 1.32
N ASN A 80 -14.19 0.79 2.51
CA ASN A 80 -13.59 -0.06 3.52
C ASN A 80 -13.53 -1.53 3.08
N GLU A 81 -14.57 -2.04 2.43
CA GLU A 81 -14.59 -3.39 1.85
C GLU A 81 -13.48 -3.54 0.80
N PHE A 82 -13.38 -2.59 -0.10
CA PHE A 82 -12.38 -2.58 -1.17
C PHE A 82 -10.95 -2.49 -0.61
N LEU A 83 -10.68 -1.53 0.28
CA LEU A 83 -9.38 -1.35 0.91
C LEU A 83 -8.97 -2.57 1.75
N ASN A 84 -9.92 -3.26 2.38
CA ASN A 84 -9.65 -4.50 3.10
C ASN A 84 -9.12 -5.59 2.17
N GLU A 85 -9.76 -5.82 1.02
CA GLU A 85 -9.31 -6.81 0.03
C GLU A 85 -7.89 -6.52 -0.48
N VAL A 86 -7.60 -5.25 -0.79
CA VAL A 86 -6.27 -4.82 -1.23
C VAL A 86 -5.23 -4.98 -0.12
N SER A 87 -5.58 -4.59 1.10
CA SER A 87 -4.69 -4.69 2.26
C SER A 87 -4.28 -6.13 2.57
N ILE A 88 -5.21 -7.08 2.50
CA ILE A 88 -4.96 -8.50 2.70
C ILE A 88 -3.88 -8.99 1.72
N ILE A 89 -3.92 -8.55 0.46
CA ILE A 89 -2.94 -8.95 -0.56
C ILE A 89 -1.55 -8.39 -0.23
N ILE A 90 -1.47 -7.10 0.11
CA ILE A 90 -0.19 -6.46 0.46
C ILE A 90 0.44 -7.15 1.69
N LEU A 91 -0.35 -7.34 2.75
CA LEU A 91 0.12 -7.96 3.99
C LEU A 91 0.51 -9.42 3.80
N LYS A 92 -0.25 -10.20 3.05
CA LYS A 92 0.04 -11.61 2.71
C LYS A 92 1.39 -11.77 2.01
N ASN A 93 1.75 -10.83 1.16
CA ASN A 93 3.03 -10.80 0.45
C ASN A 93 4.18 -10.14 1.25
N GLY A 94 3.99 -9.91 2.54
CA GLY A 94 5.02 -9.39 3.45
C GLY A 94 5.20 -7.87 3.45
N GLY A 95 4.36 -7.14 2.73
CA GLY A 95 4.30 -5.68 2.79
C GLY A 95 3.70 -5.18 4.09
N MET A 96 3.86 -3.91 4.38
CA MET A 96 3.12 -3.20 5.41
C MET A 96 2.27 -2.10 4.78
N ILE A 97 1.13 -1.81 5.37
CA ILE A 97 0.34 -0.64 5.01
C ILE A 97 0.92 0.56 5.76
N ASP A 98 1.35 1.57 5.01
CA ASP A 98 1.79 2.82 5.61
C ASP A 98 0.60 3.67 6.02
N LYS A 99 -0.28 3.96 5.07
CA LYS A 99 -1.50 4.73 5.30
C LYS A 99 -2.54 4.54 4.20
N PHE A 100 -3.75 4.93 4.53
CA PHE A 100 -4.84 5.16 3.58
C PHE A 100 -5.02 6.67 3.36
N MET A 101 -5.25 7.08 2.13
CA MET A 101 -5.50 8.46 1.73
C MET A 101 -6.79 8.49 0.92
N GLY A 102 -7.95 8.49 1.62
CA GLY A 102 -9.25 8.28 0.98
C GLY A 102 -9.37 6.86 0.43
N ASP A 103 -9.49 6.73 -0.87
CA ASP A 103 -9.53 5.49 -1.64
C ASP A 103 -8.15 4.99 -2.11
N CYS A 104 -7.09 5.72 -1.77
CA CYS A 104 -5.71 5.33 -2.06
C CYS A 104 -5.09 4.53 -0.91
N VAL A 105 -4.34 3.50 -1.23
CA VAL A 105 -3.50 2.76 -0.29
C VAL A 105 -2.02 2.93 -0.64
N MET A 106 -1.21 3.17 0.37
CA MET A 106 0.25 3.17 0.28
C MET A 106 0.82 2.00 1.08
N GLY A 107 1.57 1.14 0.40
CA GLY A 107 2.25 0.00 1.00
C GLY A 107 3.77 0.06 0.82
N ILE A 108 4.49 -0.57 1.73
CA ILE A 108 5.95 -0.64 1.76
C ILE A 108 6.38 -2.09 1.89
N PHE A 109 7.37 -2.50 1.07
CA PHE A 109 8.04 -3.78 1.15
C PHE A 109 9.51 -3.57 1.51
N GLY A 110 10.00 -4.28 2.52
CA GLY A 110 11.34 -4.10 3.08
C GLY A 110 11.38 -3.30 4.39
N ALA A 111 10.23 -2.98 4.97
CA ALA A 111 10.07 -2.42 6.30
C ALA A 111 8.78 -2.99 6.96
N PRO A 112 8.70 -3.05 8.28
CA PRO A 112 9.72 -2.74 9.29
C PRO A 112 10.87 -3.76 9.37
N LEU A 113 10.72 -4.91 8.72
CA LEU A 113 11.74 -5.94 8.61
C LEU A 113 12.39 -5.89 7.22
N ASP A 114 13.65 -6.31 7.15
CA ASP A 114 14.35 -6.46 5.88
C ASP A 114 13.73 -7.56 5.03
N MET A 115 13.71 -7.38 3.72
CA MET A 115 13.17 -8.31 2.75
C MET A 115 14.00 -8.22 1.46
N ASP A 116 14.71 -9.29 1.10
CA ASP A 116 15.60 -9.27 -0.07
C ASP A 116 14.83 -9.20 -1.40
N ASN A 117 13.64 -9.80 -1.46
CA ASN A 117 12.78 -9.83 -2.64
C ASN A 117 11.64 -8.79 -2.60
N HIS A 118 11.89 -7.63 -2.00
CA HIS A 118 10.86 -6.59 -1.84
C HIS A 118 10.25 -6.12 -3.17
N ALA A 119 11.04 -5.99 -4.23
CA ALA A 119 10.56 -5.59 -5.56
C ALA A 119 9.64 -6.65 -6.18
N GLU A 120 10.03 -7.92 -6.12
CA GLU A 120 9.22 -9.03 -6.57
C GLU A 120 7.88 -9.10 -5.85
N MET A 121 7.88 -8.99 -4.51
CA MET A 121 6.68 -9.04 -3.71
C MET A 121 5.75 -7.85 -3.94
N ALA A 122 6.29 -6.68 -4.19
CA ALA A 122 5.51 -5.49 -4.55
C ALA A 122 4.79 -5.67 -5.89
N VAL A 123 5.50 -6.13 -6.93
CA VAL A 123 4.90 -6.36 -8.26
C VAL A 123 3.95 -7.56 -8.24
N LYS A 124 4.25 -8.61 -7.50
CA LYS A 124 3.32 -9.72 -7.28
C LYS A 124 2.03 -9.26 -6.63
N SER A 125 2.11 -8.40 -5.61
CA SER A 125 0.94 -7.80 -4.98
C SER A 125 0.11 -6.99 -5.97
N ALA A 126 0.76 -6.18 -6.80
CA ALA A 126 0.08 -5.41 -7.84
C ALA A 126 -0.69 -6.32 -8.82
N LYS A 127 -0.11 -7.44 -9.23
CA LYS A 127 -0.78 -8.43 -10.08
C LYS A 127 -1.97 -9.07 -9.39
N GLU A 128 -1.81 -9.51 -8.16
CA GLU A 128 -2.91 -10.10 -7.38
C GLU A 128 -4.05 -9.07 -7.14
N ILE A 129 -3.71 -7.78 -6.97
CA ILE A 129 -4.70 -6.70 -6.87
C ILE A 129 -5.48 -6.56 -8.18
N GLU A 130 -4.83 -6.56 -9.35
CA GLU A 130 -5.53 -6.52 -10.64
C GLU A 130 -6.51 -7.69 -10.79
N GLU A 131 -6.11 -8.88 -10.40
CA GLU A 131 -6.95 -10.09 -10.43
C GLU A 131 -8.14 -9.95 -9.48
N LYS A 132 -7.91 -9.48 -8.24
CA LYS A 132 -8.95 -9.22 -7.26
C LYS A 132 -9.95 -8.16 -7.73
N VAL A 133 -9.47 -7.09 -8.34
CA VAL A 133 -10.35 -6.04 -8.89
C VAL A 133 -11.26 -6.59 -9.98
N LYS A 134 -10.79 -7.52 -10.83
CA LYS A 134 -11.64 -8.19 -11.81
C LYS A 134 -12.77 -8.98 -11.16
N GLU A 135 -12.48 -9.70 -10.07
CA GLU A 135 -13.50 -10.42 -9.29
C GLU A 135 -14.51 -9.45 -8.65
N LEU A 136 -14.01 -8.39 -8.00
CA LEU A 136 -14.87 -7.39 -7.35
C LEU A 136 -15.76 -6.64 -8.33
N LYS A 137 -15.32 -6.39 -9.55
CA LYS A 137 -16.14 -5.80 -10.62
C LYS A 137 -17.40 -6.62 -10.90
N VAL A 138 -17.28 -7.92 -10.97
CA VAL A 138 -18.42 -8.82 -11.19
C VAL A 138 -19.39 -8.71 -10.01
N ILE A 139 -18.88 -8.83 -8.78
CA ILE A 139 -19.68 -8.76 -7.55
C ILE A 139 -20.39 -7.40 -7.44
N TYR A 140 -19.69 -6.30 -7.69
CA TYR A 140 -20.25 -4.96 -7.57
C TYR A 140 -21.29 -4.68 -8.65
N LYS A 141 -21.08 -5.17 -9.88
CA LYS A 141 -22.08 -5.12 -10.95
C LYS A 141 -23.36 -5.84 -10.58
N GLU A 142 -23.27 -7.03 -9.98
CA GLU A 142 -24.44 -7.79 -9.49
C GLU A 142 -25.18 -7.05 -8.37
N ARG A 143 -24.47 -6.28 -7.56
CA ARG A 143 -25.03 -5.39 -6.51
C ARG A 143 -25.58 -4.07 -7.07
N GLY A 144 -25.52 -3.83 -8.39
CA GLY A 144 -25.96 -2.58 -9.02
C GLY A 144 -25.05 -1.38 -8.72
N LEU A 145 -23.81 -1.63 -8.37
CA LEU A 145 -22.81 -0.59 -8.06
C LEU A 145 -22.07 -0.14 -9.33
N PRO A 146 -21.52 1.08 -9.35
CA PRO A 146 -20.68 1.57 -10.43
C PRO A 146 -19.45 0.68 -10.66
N ASP A 147 -18.94 0.69 -11.89
CA ASP A 147 -17.72 -0.02 -12.25
C ASP A 147 -16.50 0.56 -11.54
N ILE A 148 -15.64 -0.31 -11.02
CA ILE A 148 -14.43 0.06 -10.27
C ILE A 148 -13.19 -0.30 -11.08
N ASN A 149 -12.28 0.65 -11.26
CA ASN A 149 -10.96 0.46 -11.85
C ASN A 149 -9.90 1.02 -10.90
N VAL A 150 -8.68 0.50 -10.99
CA VAL A 150 -7.58 0.98 -10.17
C VAL A 150 -6.37 1.36 -11.02
N GLY A 151 -5.63 2.36 -10.57
CA GLY A 151 -4.27 2.64 -11.00
C GLY A 151 -3.30 2.16 -9.92
N THR A 152 -2.26 1.43 -10.31
CA THR A 152 -1.24 0.96 -9.38
C THR A 152 0.14 1.35 -9.87
N GLY A 153 0.92 2.00 -9.02
CA GLY A 153 2.30 2.36 -9.26
C GLY A 153 3.24 1.64 -8.30
N VAL A 154 4.32 1.06 -8.83
CA VAL A 154 5.36 0.42 -8.02
C VAL A 154 6.72 1.03 -8.36
N ASN A 155 7.48 1.39 -7.34
CA ASN A 155 8.85 1.84 -7.50
C ASN A 155 9.76 1.25 -6.43
N THR A 156 11.02 1.05 -6.79
CA THR A 156 12.07 0.55 -5.90
C THR A 156 13.18 1.58 -5.80
N GLY A 157 13.67 1.83 -4.62
CA GLY A 157 14.78 2.73 -4.42
C GLY A 157 15.06 3.05 -2.95
N ILE A 158 16.09 3.86 -2.76
CA ILE A 158 16.52 4.27 -1.42
C ILE A 158 15.58 5.34 -0.89
N ALA A 159 15.12 5.15 0.34
CA ALA A 159 14.36 6.12 1.10
C ALA A 159 14.71 6.03 2.60
N ILE A 160 14.20 6.97 3.38
CA ILE A 160 14.36 6.97 4.83
C ILE A 160 13.06 6.46 5.44
N VAL A 161 13.15 5.38 6.22
CA VAL A 161 12.02 4.79 6.96
C VAL A 161 12.26 4.91 8.46
N GLY A 162 11.25 5.32 9.20
CA GLY A 162 11.35 5.46 10.65
C GLY A 162 10.24 6.29 11.26
N ASN A 163 10.45 6.71 12.49
CA ASN A 163 9.48 7.52 13.23
C ASN A 163 9.61 8.98 12.82
N MET A 164 8.57 9.51 12.21
CA MET A 164 8.45 10.88 11.73
C MET A 164 7.34 11.60 12.49
N GLY A 165 7.39 12.94 12.53
CA GLY A 165 6.36 13.75 13.15
C GLY A 165 6.89 14.68 14.24
N SER A 166 6.16 14.80 15.33
CA SER A 166 6.48 15.66 16.46
C SER A 166 6.83 14.85 17.72
N LYS A 167 7.28 15.53 18.77
CA LYS A 167 7.53 14.88 20.07
C LYS A 167 6.26 14.28 20.70
N THR A 168 5.09 14.76 20.31
CA THR A 168 3.80 14.32 20.86
C THR A 168 3.06 13.33 19.97
N ARG A 169 3.41 13.25 18.67
CA ARG A 169 2.79 12.33 17.73
C ARG A 169 3.82 11.84 16.71
N LEU A 170 3.99 10.54 16.68
CA LEU A 170 4.90 9.85 15.78
C LEU A 170 4.11 8.99 14.80
N ASP A 171 4.55 9.02 13.54
CA ASP A 171 4.12 8.09 12.50
C ASP A 171 5.35 7.29 12.04
N TYR A 172 5.26 5.97 12.03
CA TYR A 172 6.26 5.14 11.37
C TYR A 172 5.96 5.14 9.89
N SER A 173 6.77 5.80 9.11
CA SER A 173 6.54 6.02 7.70
C SER A 173 7.85 6.16 6.91
N VAL A 174 7.74 6.51 5.65
CA VAL A 174 8.86 6.61 4.72
C VAL A 174 8.82 7.93 3.95
N VAL A 175 9.99 8.47 3.67
CA VAL A 175 10.15 9.69 2.86
C VAL A 175 11.33 9.54 1.91
N GLY A 176 11.18 10.04 0.70
CA GLY A 176 12.24 10.07 -0.31
C GLY A 176 11.69 10.18 -1.74
N ASP A 177 12.57 10.52 -2.68
CA ASP A 177 12.21 10.66 -4.10
C ASP A 177 11.67 9.35 -4.69
N ALA A 178 12.16 8.21 -4.21
CA ALA A 178 11.70 6.90 -4.64
C ALA A 178 10.22 6.66 -4.30
N VAL A 179 9.75 7.19 -3.17
CA VAL A 179 8.34 7.15 -2.76
C VAL A 179 7.49 8.03 -3.66
N ASN A 180 7.95 9.26 -3.91
CA ASN A 180 7.27 10.21 -4.78
C ASN A 180 7.14 9.68 -6.22
N LEU A 181 8.14 8.94 -6.70
CA LEU A 181 8.08 8.31 -8.02
C LEU A 181 6.99 7.23 -8.07
N ALA A 182 6.86 6.39 -7.04
CA ALA A 182 5.81 5.36 -6.98
C ALA A 182 4.40 5.99 -7.04
N ALA A 183 4.16 7.07 -6.30
CA ALA A 183 2.90 7.82 -6.36
C ALA A 183 2.63 8.40 -7.76
N ARG A 184 3.66 8.90 -8.43
CA ARG A 184 3.53 9.42 -9.80
C ARG A 184 3.24 8.32 -10.81
N LEU A 185 3.82 7.14 -10.64
CA LEU A 185 3.54 5.97 -11.47
C LEU A 185 2.09 5.52 -11.32
N GLU A 186 1.57 5.53 -10.11
CA GLU A 186 0.15 5.26 -9.84
C GLU A 186 -0.74 6.25 -10.60
N ALA A 187 -0.51 7.56 -10.44
CA ALA A 187 -1.27 8.60 -11.13
C ALA A 187 -1.17 8.48 -12.67
N THR A 188 -0.04 8.03 -13.19
CA THR A 188 0.15 7.74 -14.61
C THR A 188 -0.66 6.51 -15.03
N ALA A 189 -0.63 5.44 -14.25
CA ALA A 189 -1.40 4.22 -14.49
C ALA A 189 -2.91 4.46 -14.50
N GLY A 190 -3.38 5.43 -13.71
CA GLY A 190 -4.77 5.86 -13.68
C GLY A 190 -5.26 6.60 -14.93
N ARG A 191 -4.37 7.03 -15.84
CA ARG A 191 -4.73 7.76 -17.06
C ARG A 191 -5.17 6.83 -18.19
N HIS A 192 -5.97 7.38 -19.13
CA HIS A 192 -6.57 6.61 -20.22
C HIS A 192 -5.58 6.00 -21.23
N ASP A 193 -4.37 6.54 -21.33
CA ASP A 193 -3.38 6.14 -22.34
C ASP A 193 -2.75 4.76 -22.10
N TYR A 194 -3.00 4.17 -20.90
CA TYR A 194 -2.44 2.87 -20.47
C TYR A 194 -3.54 1.84 -20.17
N ILE A 195 -4.52 1.73 -21.06
CA ILE A 195 -5.84 1.13 -20.81
C ILE A 195 -5.82 -0.36 -20.49
N ASP A 196 -4.91 -1.13 -21.06
CA ASP A 196 -4.95 -2.61 -20.96
C ASP A 196 -4.41 -3.15 -19.64
N ASN A 197 -3.49 -2.42 -19.00
CA ASN A 197 -2.91 -2.80 -17.72
C ASN A 197 -2.77 -1.56 -16.83
N LYS A 198 -3.45 -1.61 -15.70
CA LYS A 198 -3.51 -0.50 -14.74
C LYS A 198 -2.37 -0.48 -13.72
N THR A 199 -1.33 -1.29 -13.94
CA THR A 199 -0.13 -1.32 -13.11
C THR A 199 1.07 -0.86 -13.91
N ILE A 200 1.82 0.09 -13.36
CA ILE A 200 3.06 0.61 -13.94
C ILE A 200 4.17 0.56 -12.88
N TRP A 201 5.36 0.13 -13.28
CA TRP A 201 6.55 0.22 -12.44
C TRP A 201 7.74 0.76 -13.22
N SER A 202 8.73 1.27 -12.48
CA SER A 202 9.96 1.84 -13.01
C SER A 202 10.98 0.79 -13.45
N SER A 203 11.98 1.22 -14.24
CA SER A 203 13.16 0.41 -14.53
C SER A 203 13.90 -0.03 -13.27
N TYR A 204 13.92 0.78 -12.21
CA TYR A 204 14.55 0.41 -10.94
C TYR A 204 13.90 -0.82 -10.29
N THR A 205 12.57 -0.94 -10.40
CA THR A 205 11.86 -2.14 -9.97
C THR A 205 12.11 -3.30 -10.94
N GLN A 206 12.03 -3.03 -12.26
CA GLN A 206 12.22 -4.06 -13.30
C GLN A 206 13.54 -4.80 -13.19
N GLU A 207 14.63 -4.09 -12.87
CA GLU A 207 15.98 -4.66 -12.73
C GLU A 207 16.10 -5.67 -11.58
N GLN A 208 15.18 -5.64 -10.64
CA GLN A 208 15.15 -6.54 -9.47
C GLN A 208 14.09 -7.65 -9.58
N LEU A 209 13.37 -7.72 -10.70
CA LEU A 209 12.38 -8.78 -10.91
C LEU A 209 13.04 -10.03 -11.48
N PRO A 210 12.59 -11.23 -11.05
CA PRO A 210 12.99 -12.47 -11.70
C PRO A 210 12.38 -12.59 -13.11
N ASP A 211 13.03 -13.32 -14.00
CA ASP A 211 12.60 -13.52 -15.39
C ASP A 211 11.24 -14.23 -15.54
N THR A 212 10.69 -14.72 -14.43
CA THR A 212 9.36 -15.34 -14.40
C THR A 212 8.23 -14.36 -14.65
N PHE A 213 8.46 -13.07 -14.42
CA PHE A 213 7.47 -12.03 -14.75
C PHE A 213 7.52 -11.69 -16.23
N LYS A 214 6.39 -11.92 -16.93
CA LYS A 214 6.22 -11.47 -18.31
C LYS A 214 5.87 -9.98 -18.31
N THR A 215 6.82 -9.18 -18.73
CA THR A 215 6.74 -7.71 -18.69
C THR A 215 6.92 -7.11 -20.07
N LYS A 216 6.36 -5.94 -20.31
CA LYS A 216 6.60 -5.12 -21.50
C LYS A 216 6.94 -3.68 -21.10
N SER A 217 7.87 -3.07 -21.81
CA SER A 217 8.11 -1.63 -21.72
C SER A 217 6.97 -0.88 -22.42
N ILE A 218 6.50 0.20 -21.80
CA ILE A 218 5.42 1.04 -22.30
C ILE A 218 5.85 2.49 -22.55
N GLY A 219 7.13 2.77 -22.50
CA GLY A 219 7.71 4.08 -22.78
C GLY A 219 8.52 4.63 -21.63
N ASP A 220 8.70 5.93 -21.65
CA ASP A 220 9.49 6.66 -20.67
C ASP A 220 8.65 7.81 -20.07
N ILE A 221 8.88 8.10 -18.80
CA ILE A 221 8.27 9.26 -18.14
C ILE A 221 9.35 10.23 -17.68
N LYS A 222 9.04 11.51 -17.76
CA LYS A 222 9.87 12.58 -17.22
C LYS A 222 9.56 12.76 -15.73
N VAL A 223 10.57 12.66 -14.90
CA VAL A 223 10.44 12.93 -13.47
C VAL A 223 10.70 14.41 -13.20
N LYS A 224 9.76 15.06 -12.51
CA LYS A 224 9.90 16.47 -12.12
C LYS A 224 11.17 16.65 -11.26
N GLY A 225 12.05 17.54 -11.68
CA GLY A 225 13.33 17.80 -10.98
C GLY A 225 14.49 16.90 -11.39
N LYS A 226 14.28 15.96 -12.35
CA LYS A 226 15.37 15.20 -12.99
C LYS A 226 15.31 15.45 -14.49
N GLU A 227 16.47 15.58 -15.14
CA GLU A 227 16.55 15.67 -16.60
C GLU A 227 16.38 14.30 -17.27
N GLU A 228 16.59 13.24 -16.52
CA GLU A 228 16.55 11.87 -17.01
C GLU A 228 15.11 11.35 -17.17
N LEU A 229 14.89 10.66 -18.28
CA LEU A 229 13.69 9.88 -18.54
C LEU A 229 13.81 8.52 -17.83
N ILE A 230 12.76 8.10 -17.15
CA ILE A 230 12.69 6.78 -16.51
C ILE A 230 11.83 5.88 -17.37
N LYS A 231 12.39 4.76 -17.81
CA LYS A 231 11.66 3.73 -18.52
C LYS A 231 10.65 3.08 -17.60
N ILE A 232 9.44 2.87 -18.10
CA ILE A 232 8.33 2.28 -17.37
C ILE A 232 7.84 1.00 -18.03
N PHE A 233 7.34 0.11 -17.20
CA PHE A 233 6.94 -1.25 -17.54
C PHE A 233 5.55 -1.56 -17.01
N THR A 234 4.93 -2.56 -17.62
CA THR A 234 3.66 -3.15 -17.17
C THR A 234 3.67 -4.65 -17.44
N PHE A 235 2.65 -5.36 -16.98
CA PHE A 235 2.45 -6.77 -17.30
C PHE A 235 2.18 -6.94 -18.80
N GLN A 236 2.76 -7.98 -19.39
CA GLN A 236 2.42 -8.39 -20.74
C GLN A 236 1.02 -9.00 -20.73
N SER A 237 0.15 -8.55 -21.62
CA SER A 237 -1.16 -9.18 -21.81
C SER A 237 -0.99 -10.63 -22.23
N THR A 238 -1.71 -11.54 -21.59
CA THR A 238 -1.80 -12.96 -21.99
C THR A 238 -2.65 -13.11 -23.22
#